data_2f64de87852712cb7d787c696d43f688
#
_entry.id   2f64de87852712cb7d787c696d43f688
#
_cell.length_a   1.000
_cell.length_b   1.000
_cell.length_c   1.000
_cell.angle_alpha   90.00
_cell.angle_beta   90.00
_cell.angle_gamma   90.00
#
_symmetry.space_group_name_H-M   'P 1'
#
loop_
_entity.id
_entity.type
_entity.pdbx_description
1 polymer ?
#
loop_
_entity_poly.entity_id
_entity_poly.type
_entity_poly.pdbx_seq_one_letter_code
_entity_poly.pdbx_strand_id
1 'polypeptide(L)'
;MKNFAILFLLIAVALLTSCEEDIEKRQMTFTASMPADDLSSTRPGSIINGVPDGEGFNLNAQWNDGDKIQIFVRQDEKVYQTDSPSTVSDISSDGKTCSFELVLPKSVKTDRDYDIIGVTGVEAYIDGNDVIASCTLTRVGIDGSGSVLLPMWFTAKKGSNQAKFRHLCAYEVLYLNNNSESSITFKHRGFEVMTPWYKYSDKISLTGNYISAVQGDQTDAESSVTTIPASMTGTIVSWYIPVDNKIDGTSEATIDNAKLKAVVNGKASTTIDALKAYKTFSRGNAYYMQVTWDGSNLCFSNDYCPDGNHPHMIDLGLPSATKWACCNIGANSPAECGDHFAWGETTPKSIFRTNNYKWFIGGDSHNITKYCCNSNYGTVDGRTELELEDDAAFVHWGAEWHMPSLSQLFELLNNCTSEWAKVNGMGGCLFKSKTNDSAIFLPLPGWRPDGLGLDAVGNYWSHHYDYDTWPHLAYILCIKYGNTGAYGAYLPRHYGANVRAVHVGQE
;
A
#
# COMPACT_ATOMS: atom_id res chain seq x y z
N MET A 1 14.07 -49.41 -58.86
CA MET A 1 14.82 -48.46 -58.01
C MET A 1 14.22 -47.04 -58.00
N LYS A 2 13.74 -46.51 -59.12
CA LYS A 2 13.16 -45.11 -59.12
C LYS A 2 11.88 -44.96 -58.28
N ASN A 3 11.00 -45.98 -58.20
CA ASN A 3 9.76 -45.91 -57.45
C ASN A 3 9.95 -46.00 -55.91
N PHE A 4 11.05 -46.59 -55.45
CA PHE A 4 11.39 -46.67 -54.04
C PHE A 4 11.93 -45.31 -53.50
N ALA A 5 12.71 -44.60 -54.36
CA ALA A 5 13.23 -43.30 -53.98
C ALA A 5 12.13 -42.22 -53.86
N ILE A 6 11.10 -42.27 -54.75
CA ILE A 6 9.95 -41.36 -54.70
C ILE A 6 9.07 -41.62 -53.46
N LEU A 7 8.88 -42.89 -53.10
CA LEU A 7 8.11 -43.25 -51.88
C LEU A 7 8.84 -42.81 -50.62
N PHE A 8 10.18 -42.95 -50.53
CA PHE A 8 10.95 -42.46 -49.40
C PHE A 8 10.96 -40.94 -49.33
N LEU A 9 10.99 -40.24 -50.46
CA LEU A 9 10.95 -38.76 -50.50
C LEU A 9 9.56 -38.24 -50.07
N LEU A 10 8.46 -38.91 -50.51
CA LEU A 10 7.09 -38.58 -50.10
C LEU A 10 6.85 -38.84 -48.59
N ILE A 11 7.39 -39.93 -48.05
CA ILE A 11 7.31 -40.22 -46.62
C ILE A 11 8.16 -39.23 -45.83
N ALA A 12 9.34 -38.81 -46.28
CA ALA A 12 10.17 -37.80 -45.62
C ALA A 12 9.52 -36.41 -45.64
N VAL A 13 8.90 -36.03 -46.77
CA VAL A 13 8.13 -34.76 -46.86
C VAL A 13 6.91 -34.79 -46.00
N ALA A 14 6.14 -35.91 -45.95
CA ALA A 14 4.98 -36.05 -45.07
C ALA A 14 5.37 -36.06 -43.60
N LEU A 15 6.53 -36.58 -43.22
CA LEU A 15 7.04 -36.55 -41.85
C LEU A 15 7.50 -35.15 -41.48
N LEU A 16 8.14 -34.40 -42.40
CA LEU A 16 8.55 -33.00 -42.15
C LEU A 16 7.35 -32.08 -42.06
N THR A 17 6.35 -32.19 -42.92
CA THR A 17 5.12 -31.39 -42.84
C THR A 17 4.31 -31.74 -41.58
N SER A 18 4.23 -33.00 -41.18
CA SER A 18 3.58 -33.44 -39.94
C SER A 18 4.31 -32.92 -38.69
N CYS A 19 5.66 -32.83 -38.73
CA CYS A 19 6.42 -32.22 -37.65
C CYS A 19 6.23 -30.70 -37.58
N GLU A 20 6.17 -30.00 -38.69
CA GLU A 20 5.90 -28.56 -38.73
C GLU A 20 4.47 -28.24 -38.26
N GLU A 21 3.45 -28.94 -38.70
CA GLU A 21 2.08 -28.79 -38.23
C GLU A 21 1.92 -29.09 -36.74
N ASP A 22 2.66 -30.03 -36.16
CA ASP A 22 2.63 -30.35 -34.72
C ASP A 22 3.35 -29.30 -33.90
N ILE A 23 4.36 -28.63 -34.44
CA ILE A 23 5.05 -27.50 -33.80
C ILE A 23 4.16 -26.26 -33.82
N GLU A 24 3.56 -25.89 -34.95
CA GLU A 24 2.64 -24.76 -35.05
C GLU A 24 1.45 -24.86 -34.09
N LYS A 25 0.88 -26.05 -33.89
CA LYS A 25 -0.22 -26.29 -32.94
C LYS A 25 0.21 -26.18 -31.47
N ARG A 26 1.50 -26.18 -31.17
CA ARG A 26 2.06 -26.14 -29.83
C ARG A 26 2.64 -24.79 -29.45
N GLN A 27 2.93 -23.95 -30.42
CA GLN A 27 3.42 -22.60 -30.19
C GLN A 27 2.27 -21.65 -29.89
N MET A 28 2.41 -20.85 -28.86
CA MET A 28 1.40 -19.91 -28.40
C MET A 28 2.05 -18.58 -28.03
N THR A 29 1.41 -17.49 -28.44
CA THR A 29 1.79 -16.13 -28.02
C THR A 29 0.79 -15.62 -27.01
N PHE A 30 1.30 -15.09 -25.90
CA PHE A 30 0.52 -14.50 -24.83
C PHE A 30 0.78 -13.00 -24.74
N THR A 31 -0.26 -12.27 -24.40
CA THR A 31 -0.15 -10.92 -23.88
C THR A 31 -0.18 -10.99 -22.34
N ALA A 32 0.91 -10.57 -21.72
CA ALA A 32 1.02 -10.46 -20.28
C ALA A 32 0.63 -9.06 -19.81
N SER A 33 -0.06 -8.98 -18.69
CA SER A 33 -0.32 -7.73 -18.00
C SER A 33 0.11 -7.81 -16.54
N MET A 34 0.70 -6.72 -16.07
CA MET A 34 0.97 -6.51 -14.64
C MET A 34 -0.34 -6.58 -13.85
N PRO A 35 -0.29 -6.86 -12.54
CA PRO A 35 -1.45 -6.72 -11.67
C PRO A 35 -2.11 -5.37 -11.88
N ALA A 36 -3.43 -5.34 -11.96
CA ALA A 36 -4.17 -4.08 -12.06
C ALA A 36 -3.92 -3.24 -10.80
N ASP A 37 -3.74 -1.93 -10.97
CA ASP A 37 -3.54 -0.96 -9.88
C ASP A 37 -4.81 -0.76 -9.00
N ASP A 38 -5.74 -1.70 -9.03
CA ASP A 38 -7.06 -1.62 -8.40
C ASP A 38 -7.05 -1.83 -6.87
N LEU A 39 -5.90 -2.02 -6.27
CA LEU A 39 -5.79 -2.07 -4.83
C LEU A 39 -5.42 -0.68 -4.32
N SER A 40 -6.47 0.05 -4.03
CA SER A 40 -6.51 1.38 -3.43
C SER A 40 -5.66 1.48 -2.16
N SER A 41 -4.38 1.63 -2.23
CA SER A 41 -3.52 2.18 -1.19
C SER A 41 -2.04 1.81 -1.30
N THR A 42 -1.69 0.88 -2.17
CA THR A 42 -0.30 0.47 -2.31
C THR A 42 0.00 0.26 -3.78
N ARG A 43 0.89 1.05 -4.32
CA ARG A 43 1.31 0.92 -5.71
C ARG A 43 2.09 -0.38 -5.88
N PRO A 44 1.63 -1.34 -6.68
CA PRO A 44 2.41 -2.52 -7.03
C PRO A 44 3.60 -2.08 -7.87
N GLY A 45 4.80 -2.58 -7.56
CA GLY A 45 5.99 -2.28 -8.30
C GLY A 45 6.88 -3.50 -8.46
N SER A 46 7.41 -3.75 -9.66
CA SER A 46 8.42 -4.78 -9.88
C SER A 46 9.83 -4.22 -10.00
N ILE A 47 9.97 -2.91 -10.16
CA ILE A 47 11.27 -2.25 -10.16
C ILE A 47 11.27 -1.12 -9.18
N ILE A 48 12.26 -1.14 -8.31
CA ILE A 48 12.60 0.00 -7.50
C ILE A 48 13.69 0.73 -8.26
N ASN A 49 13.31 1.70 -9.06
CA ASN A 49 14.25 2.70 -9.50
C ASN A 49 14.48 3.65 -8.32
N GLY A 50 15.46 3.28 -7.51
CA GLY A 50 15.67 3.94 -6.25
C GLY A 50 16.72 5.01 -6.35
N VAL A 51 16.31 6.23 -6.61
CA VAL A 51 17.02 7.38 -6.06
C VAL A 51 16.03 8.10 -5.18
N PRO A 52 16.31 8.36 -3.90
CA PRO A 52 15.55 9.33 -3.16
C PRO A 52 15.80 10.68 -3.85
N ASP A 53 14.83 11.16 -4.59
CA ASP A 53 14.87 12.50 -5.18
C ASP A 53 14.33 13.57 -4.23
N GLY A 54 14.26 13.25 -2.94
CA GLY A 54 13.67 14.13 -1.91
C GLY A 54 12.12 14.08 -1.87
N GLU A 55 11.47 13.38 -2.80
CA GLU A 55 10.01 13.28 -2.89
C GLU A 55 9.46 11.87 -2.63
N GLY A 56 10.30 10.87 -2.31
CA GLY A 56 9.89 9.52 -1.93
C GLY A 56 10.06 8.45 -3.02
N PHE A 57 9.82 7.21 -2.61
CA PHE A 57 9.99 6.03 -3.46
C PHE A 57 8.70 5.66 -4.19
N ASN A 58 8.78 5.48 -5.50
CA ASN A 58 7.72 4.85 -6.28
C ASN A 58 8.10 3.40 -6.61
N LEU A 59 7.38 2.42 -6.06
CA LEU A 59 7.40 1.07 -6.57
C LEU A 59 6.61 1.04 -7.89
N ASN A 60 7.30 0.96 -9.00
CA ASN A 60 6.68 0.90 -10.32
C ASN A 60 6.87 -0.51 -10.88
N ALA A 61 5.80 -1.32 -10.89
CA ALA A 61 5.83 -2.59 -11.60
C ALA A 61 5.91 -2.36 -13.11
N GLN A 62 6.97 -2.85 -13.72
CA GLN A 62 7.09 -2.83 -15.17
C GLN A 62 7.90 -4.03 -15.66
N TRP A 63 7.56 -4.48 -16.85
CA TRP A 63 8.35 -5.45 -17.57
C TRP A 63 9.64 -4.83 -18.09
N ASN A 64 10.71 -5.60 -18.05
CA ASN A 64 11.99 -5.21 -18.61
C ASN A 64 12.40 -6.18 -19.72
N ASP A 65 13.20 -5.69 -20.63
CA ASP A 65 13.80 -6.53 -21.65
C ASP A 65 14.65 -7.64 -21.00
N GLY A 66 14.40 -8.87 -21.44
CA GLY A 66 15.07 -10.04 -20.90
C GLY A 66 14.43 -10.70 -19.69
N ASP A 67 13.34 -10.16 -19.13
CA ASP A 67 12.60 -10.81 -18.05
C ASP A 67 12.16 -12.22 -18.47
N LYS A 68 12.21 -13.16 -17.52
CA LYS A 68 11.94 -14.59 -17.74
C LYS A 68 10.68 -15.02 -17.02
N ILE A 69 9.87 -15.82 -17.70
CA ILE A 69 8.67 -16.44 -17.15
C ILE A 69 8.86 -17.96 -17.22
N GLN A 70 8.87 -18.63 -16.09
CA GLN A 70 8.86 -20.10 -16.00
C GLN A 70 7.45 -20.57 -16.25
N ILE A 71 7.27 -21.49 -17.18
CA ILE A 71 5.95 -21.98 -17.59
C ILE A 71 5.78 -23.44 -17.24
N PHE A 72 4.64 -23.75 -16.66
CA PHE A 72 4.17 -25.08 -16.31
C PHE A 72 2.80 -25.32 -16.94
N VAL A 73 2.52 -26.55 -17.30
CA VAL A 73 1.23 -26.96 -17.88
C VAL A 73 0.66 -28.10 -17.06
N ARG A 74 -0.52 -27.92 -16.51
CA ARG A 74 -1.25 -28.96 -15.78
C ARG A 74 -2.29 -29.60 -16.68
N GLN A 75 -2.24 -30.92 -16.80
CA GLN A 75 -3.19 -31.72 -17.56
C GLN A 75 -3.39 -33.07 -16.86
N ASP A 76 -4.65 -33.52 -16.68
CA ASP A 76 -4.99 -34.80 -16.08
C ASP A 76 -4.24 -35.07 -14.75
N GLU A 77 -4.24 -34.09 -13.82
CA GLU A 77 -3.55 -34.14 -12.53
C GLU A 77 -2.01 -34.22 -12.61
N LYS A 78 -1.42 -34.11 -13.77
CA LYS A 78 0.04 -34.06 -13.98
C LYS A 78 0.49 -32.68 -14.37
N VAL A 79 1.68 -32.32 -13.92
CA VAL A 79 2.32 -31.06 -14.26
C VAL A 79 3.52 -31.33 -15.15
N TYR A 80 3.67 -30.52 -16.18
CA TYR A 80 4.78 -30.54 -17.13
C TYR A 80 5.39 -29.17 -17.20
N GLN A 81 6.71 -29.08 -17.27
CA GLN A 81 7.41 -27.82 -17.44
C GLN A 81 7.86 -27.67 -18.90
N THR A 82 7.90 -26.45 -19.43
CA THR A 82 8.48 -26.15 -20.72
C THR A 82 10.01 -26.33 -20.67
N ASP A 83 10.61 -26.64 -21.82
CA ASP A 83 12.05 -26.95 -21.93
C ASP A 83 12.93 -25.74 -21.53
N SER A 84 12.40 -24.53 -21.65
CA SER A 84 13.07 -23.28 -21.26
C SER A 84 12.05 -22.23 -20.79
N PRO A 85 12.46 -21.29 -19.93
CA PRO A 85 11.62 -20.15 -19.59
C PRO A 85 11.33 -19.28 -20.82
N SER A 86 10.13 -18.74 -20.88
CA SER A 86 9.76 -17.74 -21.90
C SER A 86 10.43 -16.41 -21.61
N THR A 87 10.88 -15.71 -22.64
CA THR A 87 11.42 -14.36 -22.52
C THR A 87 10.37 -13.36 -22.96
N VAL A 88 10.23 -12.26 -22.24
CA VAL A 88 9.30 -11.18 -22.62
C VAL A 88 9.83 -10.40 -23.82
N SER A 89 8.88 -9.91 -24.63
CA SER A 89 9.12 -9.06 -25.82
C SER A 89 7.99 -8.02 -25.91
N ASP A 90 8.08 -7.10 -26.85
CA ASP A 90 7.03 -6.13 -27.18
C ASP A 90 6.47 -5.41 -25.94
N ILE A 91 7.37 -4.90 -25.11
CA ILE A 91 6.99 -4.20 -23.87
C ILE A 91 6.35 -2.86 -24.22
N SER A 92 5.18 -2.58 -23.62
CA SER A 92 4.51 -1.29 -23.78
C SER A 92 5.35 -0.14 -23.22
N SER A 93 5.11 1.07 -23.71
CA SER A 93 5.87 2.26 -23.30
C SER A 93 5.79 2.59 -21.81
N ASP A 94 4.73 2.14 -21.12
CA ASP A 94 4.54 2.26 -19.67
C ASP A 94 5.07 1.04 -18.90
N GLY A 95 5.60 0.03 -19.61
CA GLY A 95 6.09 -1.22 -19.03
C GLY A 95 5.02 -2.14 -18.45
N LYS A 96 3.73 -1.83 -18.62
CA LYS A 96 2.64 -2.58 -17.95
C LYS A 96 2.19 -3.83 -18.68
N THR A 97 2.42 -3.90 -19.98
CA THR A 97 2.10 -5.06 -20.80
C THR A 97 3.31 -5.52 -21.61
N CYS A 98 3.36 -6.80 -21.91
CA CYS A 98 4.37 -7.37 -22.81
C CYS A 98 3.80 -8.57 -23.55
N SER A 99 4.56 -9.10 -24.51
CA SER A 99 4.30 -10.37 -25.16
C SER A 99 5.32 -11.41 -24.72
N PHE A 100 4.94 -12.67 -24.74
CA PHE A 100 5.87 -13.79 -24.65
C PHE A 100 5.35 -15.00 -25.41
N GLU A 101 6.27 -15.83 -25.84
CA GLU A 101 5.94 -17.09 -26.53
C GLU A 101 6.26 -18.29 -25.65
N LEU A 102 5.45 -19.33 -25.78
CA LEU A 102 5.72 -20.63 -25.17
C LEU A 102 5.46 -21.74 -26.19
N VAL A 103 6.15 -22.84 -26.00
CA VAL A 103 5.91 -24.09 -26.72
C VAL A 103 5.45 -25.15 -25.72
N LEU A 104 4.25 -25.70 -25.94
CA LEU A 104 3.71 -26.73 -25.07
C LEU A 104 4.60 -27.97 -25.05
N PRO A 105 4.91 -28.55 -23.87
CA PRO A 105 5.64 -29.80 -23.75
C PRO A 105 5.02 -30.92 -24.59
N LYS A 106 5.83 -31.75 -25.22
CA LYS A 106 5.39 -32.85 -26.07
C LYS A 106 4.44 -33.83 -25.37
N SER A 107 4.54 -33.95 -24.08
CA SER A 107 3.69 -34.82 -23.24
C SER A 107 2.27 -34.27 -23.06
N VAL A 108 2.02 -33.00 -23.28
CA VAL A 108 0.70 -32.35 -23.18
C VAL A 108 -0.13 -32.73 -24.43
N LYS A 109 -1.33 -33.17 -24.23
CA LYS A 109 -2.29 -33.50 -25.30
C LYS A 109 -3.09 -32.26 -25.69
N THR A 110 -2.88 -31.75 -26.91
CA THR A 110 -3.50 -30.50 -27.38
C THR A 110 -5.00 -30.62 -27.66
N ASP A 111 -5.52 -31.85 -27.76
CA ASP A 111 -6.95 -32.17 -27.91
C ASP A 111 -7.74 -32.14 -26.58
N ARG A 112 -7.05 -32.17 -25.43
CA ARG A 112 -7.65 -32.15 -24.09
C ARG A 112 -7.49 -30.77 -23.44
N ASP A 113 -8.26 -30.57 -22.37
CA ASP A 113 -8.11 -29.36 -21.53
C ASP A 113 -6.80 -29.39 -20.74
N TYR A 114 -6.27 -28.24 -20.53
CA TYR A 114 -5.08 -27.99 -19.69
C TYR A 114 -5.08 -26.56 -19.14
N ASP A 115 -4.38 -26.40 -18.04
CA ASP A 115 -4.11 -25.09 -17.43
C ASP A 115 -2.64 -24.73 -17.61
N ILE A 116 -2.38 -23.48 -17.91
CA ILE A 116 -1.05 -22.92 -17.98
C ILE A 116 -0.80 -22.11 -16.70
N ILE A 117 0.35 -22.33 -16.08
CA ILE A 117 0.80 -21.63 -14.89
C ILE A 117 2.14 -20.96 -15.24
N GLY A 118 2.24 -19.65 -15.06
CA GLY A 118 3.48 -18.93 -15.25
C GLY A 118 3.95 -18.29 -13.96
N VAL A 119 5.26 -18.33 -13.71
CA VAL A 119 5.91 -17.77 -12.53
C VAL A 119 7.10 -16.91 -12.95
N THR A 120 7.23 -15.74 -12.36
CA THR A 120 8.37 -14.85 -12.55
C THR A 120 8.85 -14.27 -11.22
N GLY A 121 10.08 -13.77 -11.18
CA GLY A 121 10.68 -13.14 -10.00
C GLY A 121 11.20 -14.10 -8.93
N VAL A 122 10.88 -15.38 -9.01
CA VAL A 122 11.37 -16.42 -8.12
C VAL A 122 11.58 -17.72 -8.88
N GLU A 123 12.35 -18.65 -8.31
CA GLU A 123 12.45 -20.01 -8.84
C GLU A 123 11.16 -20.80 -8.60
N ALA A 124 10.77 -21.59 -9.59
CA ALA A 124 9.66 -22.51 -9.47
C ALA A 124 10.04 -23.89 -10.01
N TYR A 125 9.48 -24.94 -9.42
CA TYR A 125 9.75 -26.33 -9.79
C TYR A 125 8.53 -27.21 -9.56
N ILE A 126 8.57 -28.42 -10.07
CA ILE A 126 7.50 -29.43 -9.89
C ILE A 126 7.85 -30.27 -8.65
N ASP A 127 6.90 -30.38 -7.73
CA ASP A 127 6.94 -31.33 -6.62
C ASP A 127 5.65 -32.16 -6.62
N GLY A 128 5.79 -33.45 -6.97
CA GLY A 128 4.65 -34.33 -7.20
C GLY A 128 3.76 -33.83 -8.34
N ASN A 129 2.54 -33.41 -8.02
CA ASN A 129 1.57 -32.88 -8.97
C ASN A 129 1.37 -31.36 -8.83
N ASP A 130 2.22 -30.70 -8.07
CA ASP A 130 2.14 -29.27 -7.80
C ASP A 130 3.29 -28.49 -8.40
N VAL A 131 3.04 -27.22 -8.70
CA VAL A 131 4.08 -26.22 -9.00
C VAL A 131 4.41 -25.53 -7.69
N ILE A 132 5.66 -25.58 -7.29
CA ILE A 132 6.16 -24.92 -6.08
C ILE A 132 6.94 -23.69 -6.51
N ALA A 133 6.53 -22.50 -6.06
CA ALA A 133 7.32 -21.29 -6.15
C ALA A 133 8.16 -21.14 -4.87
N SER A 134 9.47 -21.03 -5.03
CA SER A 134 10.42 -20.84 -3.93
C SER A 134 10.57 -19.35 -3.65
N CYS A 135 9.74 -18.85 -2.77
CA CYS A 135 9.78 -17.45 -2.32
C CYS A 135 10.60 -17.35 -1.03
N THR A 136 11.86 -17.76 -1.08
CA THR A 136 12.76 -17.58 0.06
C THR A 136 12.72 -16.13 0.50
N LEU A 137 12.50 -15.91 1.80
CA LEU A 137 12.47 -14.56 2.38
C LEU A 137 13.74 -13.82 1.95
N THR A 138 13.59 -12.89 1.03
CA THR A 138 14.70 -12.10 0.52
C THR A 138 14.57 -10.69 1.04
N ARG A 139 15.65 -10.17 1.59
CA ARG A 139 15.79 -8.78 2.01
C ARG A 139 16.92 -8.17 1.20
N VAL A 140 16.60 -7.25 0.32
CA VAL A 140 17.58 -6.61 -0.55
C VAL A 140 17.75 -5.17 -0.11
N GLY A 141 18.98 -4.81 0.27
CA GLY A 141 19.37 -3.42 0.44
C GLY A 141 19.54 -2.76 -0.93
N ILE A 142 18.93 -1.60 -1.12
CA ILE A 142 18.99 -0.85 -2.37
C ILE A 142 19.81 0.40 -2.12
N ASP A 143 20.88 0.52 -2.88
CA ASP A 143 21.79 1.67 -2.87
C ASP A 143 21.48 2.68 -3.98
N GLY A 144 20.21 2.82 -4.32
CA GLY A 144 19.77 3.80 -5.32
C GLY A 144 19.91 3.38 -6.80
N SER A 145 20.47 2.21 -7.10
CA SER A 145 20.71 1.76 -8.49
C SER A 145 20.13 0.39 -8.82
N GLY A 146 19.48 -0.30 -7.89
CA GLY A 146 19.05 -1.68 -8.05
C GLY A 146 17.58 -1.85 -8.40
N SER A 147 17.30 -2.72 -9.36
CA SER A 147 15.96 -3.27 -9.60
C SER A 147 15.77 -4.56 -8.79
N VAL A 148 14.58 -4.78 -8.26
CA VAL A 148 14.22 -6.02 -7.56
C VAL A 148 13.10 -6.71 -8.32
N LEU A 149 13.34 -7.99 -8.68
CA LEU A 149 12.31 -8.82 -9.30
C LEU A 149 11.29 -9.21 -8.24
N LEU A 150 10.02 -8.87 -8.47
CA LEU A 150 8.94 -9.22 -7.56
C LEU A 150 8.33 -10.58 -7.89
N PRO A 151 8.08 -11.43 -6.87
CA PRO A 151 7.43 -12.71 -7.07
C PRO A 151 5.99 -12.55 -7.60
N MET A 152 5.75 -13.01 -8.82
CA MET A 152 4.43 -12.95 -9.47
C MET A 152 4.09 -14.25 -10.19
N TRP A 153 2.81 -14.46 -10.42
CA TRP A 153 2.29 -15.63 -11.14
C TRP A 153 1.00 -15.33 -11.88
N PHE A 154 0.67 -16.20 -12.83
CA PHE A 154 -0.63 -16.22 -13.48
C PHE A 154 -1.11 -17.66 -13.72
N THR A 155 -2.42 -17.81 -13.96
CA THR A 155 -2.99 -19.01 -14.54
C THR A 155 -3.85 -18.66 -15.75
N ALA A 156 -3.83 -19.54 -16.76
CA ALA A 156 -4.65 -19.40 -17.95
C ALA A 156 -5.17 -20.78 -18.37
N LYS A 157 -6.40 -20.84 -18.88
CA LYS A 157 -7.01 -22.03 -19.45
C LYS A 157 -6.58 -22.21 -20.89
N LYS A 158 -6.64 -23.43 -21.41
CA LYS A 158 -6.52 -23.72 -22.84
C LYS A 158 -7.38 -22.76 -23.67
N GLY A 159 -6.82 -22.22 -24.73
CA GLY A 159 -7.46 -21.25 -25.62
C GLY A 159 -7.41 -19.80 -25.14
N SER A 160 -6.90 -19.52 -23.96
CA SER A 160 -6.58 -18.16 -23.51
C SER A 160 -5.22 -17.74 -24.05
N ASN A 161 -5.10 -16.49 -24.47
CA ASN A 161 -3.85 -15.81 -24.83
C ASN A 161 -3.54 -14.64 -23.89
N GLN A 162 -4.21 -14.56 -22.73
CA GLN A 162 -4.04 -13.52 -21.74
C GLN A 162 -3.41 -14.08 -20.47
N ALA A 163 -2.31 -13.47 -20.05
CA ALA A 163 -1.61 -13.78 -18.81
C ALA A 163 -1.75 -12.59 -17.84
N LYS A 164 -2.75 -12.63 -16.98
CA LYS A 164 -2.94 -11.61 -15.94
C LYS A 164 -2.14 -11.99 -14.71
N PHE A 165 -1.04 -11.31 -14.49
CA PHE A 165 -0.17 -11.58 -13.36
C PHE A 165 -0.78 -11.08 -12.03
N ARG A 166 -0.41 -11.75 -10.95
CA ARG A 166 -0.78 -11.43 -9.57
C ARG A 166 0.47 -11.59 -8.69
N HIS A 167 0.54 -10.81 -7.62
CA HIS A 167 1.62 -10.93 -6.66
C HIS A 167 1.51 -12.23 -5.84
N LEU A 168 2.64 -12.84 -5.53
CA LEU A 168 2.74 -13.99 -4.61
C LEU A 168 2.91 -13.57 -3.16
N CYS A 169 3.43 -12.38 -2.91
CA CYS A 169 3.85 -11.90 -1.61
C CYS A 169 3.24 -10.55 -1.23
N ALA A 170 3.30 -10.21 0.06
CA ALA A 170 3.26 -8.85 0.56
C ALA A 170 4.68 -8.29 0.61
N TYR A 171 4.84 -6.98 0.52
CA TYR A 171 6.14 -6.32 0.46
C TYR A 171 6.30 -5.36 1.63
N GLU A 172 7.49 -5.33 2.20
CA GLU A 172 7.91 -4.32 3.16
C GLU A 172 8.97 -3.45 2.50
N VAL A 173 8.81 -2.14 2.62
CA VAL A 173 9.80 -1.16 2.18
C VAL A 173 10.26 -0.40 3.42
N LEU A 174 11.46 -0.73 3.89
CA LEU A 174 12.04 -0.11 5.06
C LEU A 174 12.94 1.05 4.64
N TYR A 175 12.59 2.25 5.06
CA TYR A 175 13.45 3.42 4.98
C TYR A 175 14.21 3.56 6.29
N LEU A 176 15.53 3.58 6.22
CA LEU A 176 16.37 3.83 7.37
C LEU A 176 17.06 5.17 7.23
N ASN A 177 16.69 6.12 8.06
CA ASN A 177 17.38 7.40 8.19
C ASN A 177 18.56 7.25 9.13
N ASN A 178 19.73 7.55 8.64
CA ASN A 178 20.92 7.68 9.49
C ASN A 178 21.09 9.15 9.91
N ASN A 179 20.58 9.49 11.07
CA ASN A 179 20.73 10.84 11.65
C ASN A 179 22.02 11.02 12.45
N SER A 180 22.94 10.05 12.40
CA SER A 180 24.25 10.18 13.03
C SER A 180 25.26 10.90 12.15
N GLU A 181 26.35 11.36 12.75
CA GLU A 181 27.44 12.06 12.06
C GLU A 181 28.36 11.12 11.24
N SER A 182 28.13 9.82 11.30
CA SER A 182 28.98 8.81 10.66
C SER A 182 28.18 7.88 9.79
N SER A 183 28.79 7.32 8.74
CA SER A 183 28.22 6.23 7.97
C SER A 183 27.99 5.02 8.85
N ILE A 184 26.88 4.31 8.63
CA ILE A 184 26.57 3.07 9.33
C ILE A 184 26.48 1.91 8.34
N THR A 185 26.75 0.70 8.84
CA THR A 185 26.38 -0.54 8.15
C THR A 185 25.12 -1.09 8.81
N PHE A 186 24.17 -1.51 8.00
CA PHE A 186 22.87 -1.98 8.45
C PHE A 186 22.50 -3.31 7.79
N LYS A 187 21.96 -4.23 8.60
CA LYS A 187 21.30 -5.45 8.13
C LYS A 187 19.94 -5.57 8.81
N HIS A 188 18.90 -5.74 8.02
CA HIS A 188 17.57 -6.07 8.53
C HIS A 188 17.49 -7.55 8.93
N ARG A 189 16.91 -7.85 10.10
CA ARG A 189 16.73 -9.21 10.62
C ARG A 189 15.27 -9.61 10.85
N GLY A 190 14.31 -8.73 10.61
CA GLY A 190 12.89 -8.94 10.86
C GLY A 190 12.41 -8.29 12.14
N PHE A 191 11.39 -8.87 12.76
CA PHE A 191 10.73 -8.31 13.93
C PHE A 191 10.88 -9.23 15.15
N GLU A 192 10.90 -8.64 16.35
CA GLU A 192 11.08 -9.38 17.62
C GLU A 192 9.81 -10.11 18.05
N VAL A 193 8.66 -9.47 17.93
CA VAL A 193 7.37 -10.07 18.25
C VAL A 193 6.68 -10.49 16.98
N MET A 194 6.34 -11.75 16.88
CA MET A 194 5.94 -12.38 15.66
C MET A 194 4.54 -12.92 15.78
N THR A 195 3.66 -12.33 14.99
CA THR A 195 2.34 -12.91 14.74
C THR A 195 2.47 -14.14 13.82
N PRO A 196 1.46 -15.00 13.71
CA PRO A 196 1.53 -16.23 12.93
C PRO A 196 1.96 -16.06 11.45
N TRP A 197 1.75 -14.87 10.86
CA TRP A 197 2.17 -14.60 9.49
C TRP A 197 3.70 -14.57 9.31
N TYR A 198 4.44 -14.45 10.38
CA TYR A 198 5.89 -14.51 10.40
C TYR A 198 6.44 -15.94 10.51
N LYS A 199 5.61 -16.93 10.68
CA LYS A 199 6.01 -18.35 10.63
C LYS A 199 5.94 -18.82 9.19
N TYR A 200 7.00 -18.65 8.43
CA TYR A 200 7.03 -18.78 7.00
C TYR A 200 7.11 -20.13 6.46
N SER A 201 6.50 -20.15 5.37
CA SER A 201 6.91 -20.95 4.27
C SER A 201 7.79 -20.12 3.33
N ASP A 202 8.94 -20.64 3.00
CA ASP A 202 9.74 -20.19 1.87
C ASP A 202 9.17 -20.70 0.54
N LYS A 203 8.07 -21.44 0.56
CA LYS A 203 7.49 -22.15 -0.58
C LYS A 203 5.99 -21.92 -0.66
N ILE A 204 5.51 -21.71 -1.89
CA ILE A 204 4.09 -21.58 -2.22
C ILE A 204 3.74 -22.66 -3.23
N SER A 205 2.74 -23.51 -2.92
CA SER A 205 2.14 -24.41 -3.87
C SER A 205 1.11 -23.65 -4.71
N LEU A 206 1.23 -23.79 -6.04
CA LEU A 206 0.36 -23.17 -7.03
C LEU A 206 -0.56 -24.26 -7.62
N THR A 207 -1.64 -24.60 -6.92
CA THR A 207 -2.55 -25.68 -7.30
C THR A 207 -3.77 -25.12 -8.02
N GLY A 208 -3.73 -25.09 -9.35
CA GLY A 208 -4.82 -24.56 -10.18
C GLY A 208 -5.08 -23.08 -9.87
N ASN A 209 -6.27 -22.78 -9.35
CA ASN A 209 -6.61 -21.44 -8.90
C ASN A 209 -6.25 -21.18 -7.43
N TYR A 210 -5.60 -22.11 -6.74
CA TYR A 210 -5.26 -22.00 -5.33
C TYR A 210 -3.76 -21.84 -5.15
N ILE A 211 -3.38 -20.98 -4.22
CA ILE A 211 -2.03 -20.92 -3.71
C ILE A 211 -2.09 -21.25 -2.22
N SER A 212 -1.18 -22.11 -1.78
CA SER A 212 -1.06 -22.45 -0.38
C SER A 212 0.39 -22.33 0.08
N ALA A 213 0.61 -21.75 1.24
CA ALA A 213 1.93 -21.77 1.85
C ALA A 213 2.27 -23.23 2.22
N VAL A 214 3.43 -23.71 1.83
CA VAL A 214 3.96 -24.99 2.26
C VAL A 214 4.74 -24.73 3.54
N GLN A 215 4.39 -25.42 4.62
CA GLN A 215 5.03 -25.24 5.92
C GLN A 215 6.51 -25.59 5.82
N GLY A 216 7.41 -24.61 5.98
CA GLY A 216 8.86 -24.76 5.93
C GLY A 216 9.52 -24.37 7.24
N ASP A 217 10.81 -24.65 7.37
CA ASP A 217 11.62 -24.23 8.51
C ASP A 217 11.90 -22.72 8.46
N GLN A 218 11.77 -22.08 9.61
CA GLN A 218 12.12 -20.67 9.75
C GLN A 218 13.64 -20.51 9.66
N THR A 219 14.10 -19.78 8.66
CA THR A 219 15.44 -19.21 8.70
C THR A 219 15.33 -17.72 8.99
N ASP A 220 16.06 -17.24 9.97
CA ASP A 220 16.28 -15.80 10.20
C ASP A 220 17.08 -15.26 9.00
N ALA A 221 16.39 -14.95 7.90
CA ALA A 221 17.04 -14.36 6.76
C ALA A 221 17.47 -12.93 7.10
N GLU A 222 18.77 -12.69 7.04
CA GLU A 222 19.32 -11.35 7.15
C GLU A 222 19.35 -10.71 5.75
N SER A 223 19.12 -9.39 5.67
CA SER A 223 19.39 -8.66 4.43
C SER A 223 20.90 -8.68 4.11
N SER A 224 21.23 -8.37 2.87
CA SER A 224 22.59 -7.93 2.54
C SER A 224 22.99 -6.72 3.42
N VAL A 225 24.29 -6.51 3.61
CA VAL A 225 24.78 -5.32 4.31
C VAL A 225 24.54 -4.11 3.42
N THR A 226 23.85 -3.13 3.95
CA THR A 226 23.67 -1.83 3.30
C THR A 226 24.49 -0.78 4.06
N THR A 227 25.29 0.00 3.35
CA THR A 227 26.01 1.12 3.94
C THR A 227 25.20 2.40 3.71
N ILE A 228 24.88 3.10 4.80
CA ILE A 228 24.11 4.33 4.75
C ILE A 228 25.00 5.48 5.24
N PRO A 229 25.33 6.44 4.39
CA PRO A 229 26.13 7.59 4.79
C PRO A 229 25.48 8.42 5.91
N ALA A 230 26.28 9.23 6.58
CA ALA A 230 25.79 10.19 7.58
C ALA A 230 24.71 11.11 6.99
N SER A 231 23.66 11.35 7.74
CA SER A 231 22.52 12.23 7.36
C SER A 231 21.83 11.83 6.05
N MET A 232 21.85 10.53 5.69
CA MET A 232 21.21 9.99 4.50
C MET A 232 20.24 8.87 4.84
N THR A 233 19.36 8.57 3.89
CA THR A 233 18.40 7.47 3.97
C THR A 233 18.83 6.30 3.11
N GLY A 234 18.74 5.08 3.63
CA GLY A 234 18.88 3.83 2.89
C GLY A 234 17.53 3.11 2.80
N THR A 235 17.38 2.28 1.77
CA THR A 235 16.14 1.52 1.57
C THR A 235 16.42 0.03 1.52
N ILE A 236 15.55 -0.75 2.17
CA ILE A 236 15.58 -2.20 2.13
C ILE A 236 14.19 -2.69 1.76
N VAL A 237 14.11 -3.58 0.78
CA VAL A 237 12.87 -4.23 0.40
C VAL A 237 12.88 -5.68 0.84
N SER A 238 11.82 -6.07 1.49
CA SER A 238 11.57 -7.44 1.91
C SER A 238 10.22 -7.90 1.39
N TRP A 239 10.07 -9.18 1.11
CA TRP A 239 8.77 -9.75 0.81
C TRP A 239 8.44 -10.91 1.72
N TYR A 240 7.15 -11.03 1.99
CA TYR A 240 6.60 -11.97 2.94
C TYR A 240 5.43 -12.71 2.31
N ILE A 241 5.31 -13.98 2.64
CA ILE A 241 4.15 -14.80 2.27
C ILE A 241 3.14 -14.70 3.39
N PRO A 242 1.98 -14.06 3.21
CA PRO A 242 0.91 -14.08 4.21
C PRO A 242 0.39 -15.50 4.41
N VAL A 243 0.14 -15.89 5.65
CA VAL A 243 -0.12 -17.31 6.03
C VAL A 243 -1.52 -17.80 5.67
N ASP A 244 -2.48 -16.95 5.41
CA ASP A 244 -3.85 -17.39 5.08
C ASP A 244 -4.24 -17.19 3.62
N ASN A 245 -4.74 -18.23 3.01
CA ASN A 245 -4.53 -18.67 1.66
C ASN A 245 -5.78 -18.62 0.80
N LYS A 246 -6.34 -17.45 0.60
CA LYS A 246 -7.35 -17.30 -0.45
C LYS A 246 -6.77 -16.54 -1.65
N ILE A 247 -7.12 -17.02 -2.84
CA ILE A 247 -6.68 -16.46 -4.12
C ILE A 247 -7.24 -15.07 -4.40
N ASP A 248 -8.34 -14.73 -3.77
CA ASP A 248 -9.04 -13.45 -3.91
C ASP A 248 -8.29 -12.25 -3.30
N GLY A 249 -7.06 -12.44 -2.85
CA GLY A 249 -6.23 -11.37 -2.28
C GLY A 249 -6.55 -11.01 -0.83
N THR A 250 -7.44 -11.76 -0.16
CA THR A 250 -7.90 -11.45 1.20
C THR A 250 -7.12 -12.17 2.30
N SER A 251 -5.90 -12.62 2.03
CA SER A 251 -5.03 -13.15 3.09
C SER A 251 -4.48 -11.99 3.91
N GLU A 252 -5.02 -11.82 5.07
CA GLU A 252 -4.60 -10.81 6.03
C GLU A 252 -3.77 -11.43 7.14
N ALA A 253 -2.60 -10.89 7.38
CA ALA A 253 -1.79 -11.21 8.53
C ALA A 253 -1.58 -9.94 9.36
N THR A 254 -1.75 -10.03 10.67
CA THR A 254 -1.69 -8.87 11.54
C THR A 254 -0.29 -8.71 12.13
N ILE A 255 0.32 -7.53 11.99
CA ILE A 255 1.43 -7.10 12.83
C ILE A 255 0.89 -6.15 13.88
N ASP A 256 1.15 -6.45 15.14
CA ASP A 256 0.85 -5.58 16.26
C ASP A 256 2.00 -5.63 17.26
N ASN A 257 2.42 -4.46 17.72
CA ASN A 257 3.48 -4.29 18.72
C ASN A 257 4.84 -4.94 18.38
N ALA A 258 5.18 -5.04 17.11
CA ALA A 258 6.43 -5.63 16.66
C ALA A 258 7.58 -4.62 16.71
N LYS A 259 8.73 -5.04 17.29
CA LYS A 259 9.97 -4.27 17.24
C LYS A 259 10.85 -4.79 16.12
N LEU A 260 11.44 -3.89 15.34
CA LEU A 260 12.36 -4.27 14.27
C LEU A 260 13.70 -4.70 14.86
N LYS A 261 14.18 -5.86 14.40
CA LYS A 261 15.53 -6.36 14.71
C LYS A 261 16.49 -6.07 13.56
N ALA A 262 17.67 -5.61 13.88
CA ALA A 262 18.71 -5.30 12.91
C ALA A 262 20.10 -5.60 13.46
N VAL A 263 21.10 -5.49 12.60
CA VAL A 263 22.52 -5.40 13.00
C VAL A 263 23.02 -4.06 12.49
N VAL A 264 23.40 -3.18 13.40
CA VAL A 264 23.94 -1.87 13.10
C VAL A 264 25.41 -1.84 13.49
N ASN A 265 26.32 -1.52 12.55
CA ASN A 265 27.76 -1.52 12.77
C ASN A 265 28.28 -2.81 13.43
N GLY A 266 27.75 -3.96 12.98
CA GLY A 266 28.13 -5.28 13.49
C GLY A 266 27.53 -5.66 14.85
N LYS A 267 26.70 -4.81 15.47
CA LYS A 267 26.05 -5.07 16.75
C LYS A 267 24.55 -5.31 16.57
N ALA A 268 24.01 -6.33 17.24
CA ALA A 268 22.57 -6.57 17.28
C ALA A 268 21.87 -5.38 17.94
N SER A 269 20.83 -4.90 17.30
CA SER A 269 20.05 -3.75 17.72
C SER A 269 18.56 -4.03 17.48
N THR A 270 17.71 -3.50 18.35
CA THR A 270 16.25 -3.60 18.23
C THR A 270 15.68 -2.20 18.45
N THR A 271 14.61 -1.84 17.75
CA THR A 271 13.95 -0.55 17.98
C THR A 271 13.47 -0.42 19.42
N ILE A 272 13.60 0.76 20.00
CA ILE A 272 13.16 1.03 21.38
C ILE A 272 11.64 1.02 21.48
N ASP A 273 10.95 1.40 20.44
CA ASP A 273 9.49 1.41 20.29
C ASP A 273 8.99 0.26 19.40
N ALA A 274 7.71 0.01 19.47
CA ALA A 274 7.03 -0.98 18.64
C ALA A 274 6.30 -0.33 17.47
N LEU A 275 6.16 -1.07 16.38
CA LEU A 275 5.38 -0.66 15.22
C LEU A 275 3.92 -0.47 15.60
N LYS A 276 3.37 0.70 15.40
CA LYS A 276 1.98 1.06 15.74
C LYS A 276 1.06 1.20 14.52
N ALA A 277 1.64 1.28 13.31
CA ALA A 277 0.94 1.75 12.12
C ALA A 277 0.22 0.67 11.32
N TYR A 278 0.74 -0.56 11.28
CA TYR A 278 0.17 -1.60 10.42
C TYR A 278 -0.35 -2.77 11.22
N LYS A 279 -1.65 -3.04 11.06
CA LYS A 279 -2.32 -4.19 11.68
C LYS A 279 -2.48 -5.39 10.74
N THR A 280 -2.46 -5.16 9.43
CA THR A 280 -2.69 -6.22 8.44
C THR A 280 -1.75 -6.09 7.25
N PHE A 281 -1.25 -7.23 6.77
CA PHE A 281 -0.43 -7.34 5.57
C PHE A 281 -1.14 -8.22 4.54
N SER A 282 -1.44 -7.66 3.38
CA SER A 282 -2.13 -8.34 2.30
C SER A 282 -1.22 -8.53 1.09
N ARG A 283 -1.41 -9.62 0.34
CA ARG A 283 -0.67 -9.86 -0.91
C ARG A 283 -0.87 -8.74 -1.90
N GLY A 284 0.18 -8.44 -2.64
CA GLY A 284 0.17 -7.37 -3.64
C GLY A 284 0.37 -5.98 -3.07
N ASN A 285 0.33 -5.84 -1.74
CA ASN A 285 0.49 -4.56 -1.09
C ASN A 285 1.93 -4.34 -0.64
N ALA A 286 2.41 -3.12 -0.77
CA ALA A 286 3.69 -2.67 -0.22
C ALA A 286 3.42 -1.81 1.02
N TYR A 287 4.14 -2.11 2.09
CA TYR A 287 4.03 -1.45 3.38
C TYR A 287 5.32 -0.72 3.67
N TYR A 288 5.22 0.57 3.79
CA TYR A 288 6.35 1.46 3.98
C TYR A 288 6.56 1.70 5.47
N MET A 289 7.78 1.48 5.93
CA MET A 289 8.16 1.68 7.31
C MET A 289 9.39 2.54 7.37
N GLN A 290 9.38 3.53 8.24
CA GLN A 290 10.54 4.36 8.48
C GLN A 290 11.15 4.06 9.84
N VAL A 291 12.46 3.92 9.86
CA VAL A 291 13.26 3.73 11.06
C VAL A 291 14.39 4.76 11.04
N THR A 292 14.68 5.34 12.17
CA THR A 292 15.77 6.30 12.36
C THR A 292 16.82 5.70 13.27
N TRP A 293 18.08 5.85 12.88
CA TRP A 293 19.25 5.65 13.73
C TRP A 293 19.75 7.01 14.19
N ASP A 294 19.69 7.27 15.51
CA ASP A 294 20.11 8.55 16.12
C ASP A 294 21.62 8.60 16.50
N GLY A 295 22.35 7.53 16.20
CA GLY A 295 23.76 7.32 16.60
C GLY A 295 23.91 6.34 17.75
N SER A 296 22.83 5.99 18.45
CA SER A 296 22.79 5.08 19.59
C SER A 296 21.65 4.08 19.54
N ASN A 297 20.49 4.52 19.07
CA ASN A 297 19.25 3.76 19.07
C ASN A 297 18.60 3.70 17.70
N LEU A 298 17.84 2.62 17.48
CA LEU A 298 16.87 2.52 16.40
C LEU A 298 15.48 2.87 16.93
N CYS A 299 14.77 3.76 16.25
CA CYS A 299 13.41 4.17 16.58
C CYS A 299 12.53 4.07 15.35
N PHE A 300 11.27 3.62 15.50
CA PHE A 300 10.31 3.84 14.43
C PHE A 300 10.02 5.34 14.33
N SER A 301 10.09 5.84 13.11
CA SER A 301 9.79 7.23 12.81
C SER A 301 8.45 7.26 12.08
N ASN A 302 7.49 8.00 12.63
CA ASN A 302 6.19 8.25 12.01
C ASN A 302 6.26 9.47 11.06
N ASP A 303 7.45 9.79 10.55
CA ASP A 303 7.69 11.03 9.81
C ASP A 303 7.17 10.99 8.36
N TYR A 304 6.79 9.80 7.86
CA TYR A 304 6.27 9.64 6.49
C TYR A 304 4.86 9.05 6.46
N CYS A 305 4.10 9.52 5.50
CA CYS A 305 2.77 8.99 5.21
C CYS A 305 2.83 7.54 4.71
N PRO A 306 1.75 6.73 4.87
CA PRO A 306 1.67 5.37 4.35
C PRO A 306 2.01 5.20 2.87
N ASP A 307 1.83 6.25 2.03
CA ASP A 307 2.26 6.22 0.62
C ASP A 307 3.78 6.34 0.42
N GLY A 308 4.54 6.62 1.49
CA GLY A 308 6.00 6.71 1.47
C GLY A 308 6.58 7.88 0.68
N ASN A 309 5.74 8.74 0.10
CA ASN A 309 6.17 9.74 -0.87
C ASN A 309 6.39 11.14 -0.30
N HIS A 310 5.99 11.38 0.95
CA HIS A 310 6.09 12.70 1.56
C HIS A 310 6.08 12.61 3.09
N PRO A 311 6.64 13.62 3.78
CA PRO A 311 6.62 13.67 5.24
C PRO A 311 5.19 13.60 5.78
N HIS A 312 4.99 12.86 6.86
CA HIS A 312 3.68 12.78 7.52
C HIS A 312 3.32 14.08 8.24
N MET A 313 4.31 14.76 8.79
CA MET A 313 4.21 16.06 9.44
C MET A 313 4.72 17.17 8.54
N ILE A 314 3.84 18.07 8.12
CA ILE A 314 4.19 19.20 7.28
C ILE A 314 4.35 20.44 8.16
N ASP A 315 5.55 20.97 8.18
CA ASP A 315 5.85 22.26 8.80
C ASP A 315 5.48 23.40 7.85
N LEU A 316 4.40 24.09 8.17
CA LEU A 316 3.94 25.26 7.40
C LEU A 316 4.56 26.58 7.90
N GLY A 317 5.53 26.54 8.84
CA GLY A 317 6.12 27.73 9.43
C GLY A 317 5.10 28.59 10.18
N LEU A 318 4.12 27.95 10.84
CA LEU A 318 3.07 28.63 11.58
C LEU A 318 3.60 29.20 12.90
N PRO A 319 3.06 30.34 13.40
CA PRO A 319 3.51 30.98 14.64
C PRO A 319 3.50 30.06 15.86
N SER A 320 2.54 29.12 15.95
CA SER A 320 2.46 28.16 17.04
C SER A 320 3.43 26.98 16.92
N ALA A 321 4.21 26.92 15.84
CA ALA A 321 4.99 25.75 15.45
C ALA A 321 4.17 24.44 15.25
N THR A 322 2.85 24.54 15.21
CA THR A 322 1.97 23.40 14.88
C THR A 322 2.30 22.85 13.50
N LYS A 323 2.54 21.55 13.42
CA LYS A 323 2.69 20.84 12.15
C LYS A 323 1.38 20.17 11.77
N TRP A 324 1.06 20.15 10.49
CA TRP A 324 -0.16 19.56 9.97
C TRP A 324 0.12 18.20 9.34
N ALA A 325 -0.80 17.26 9.52
CA ALA A 325 -0.70 16.01 8.82
C ALA A 325 -0.80 16.19 7.32
N CYS A 326 -0.08 15.40 6.57
CA CYS A 326 -0.12 15.39 5.11
C CYS A 326 -1.45 14.86 4.54
N CYS A 327 -2.09 13.91 5.24
CA CYS A 327 -3.32 13.24 4.83
C CYS A 327 -4.35 13.19 5.97
N ASN A 328 -5.58 12.78 5.66
CA ASN A 328 -6.64 12.61 6.64
C ASN A 328 -6.50 11.31 7.41
N ILE A 329 -7.12 11.20 8.58
CA ILE A 329 -7.24 9.91 9.29
C ILE A 329 -7.94 8.89 8.38
N GLY A 330 -7.37 7.67 8.29
CA GLY A 330 -7.86 6.61 7.42
C GLY A 330 -7.48 6.75 5.93
N ALA A 331 -6.75 7.80 5.54
CA ALA A 331 -6.22 7.97 4.20
C ALA A 331 -4.78 7.47 4.11
N ASN A 332 -4.40 6.92 2.95
CA ASN A 332 -3.02 6.49 2.68
C ASN A 332 -2.23 7.52 1.86
N SER A 333 -2.90 8.54 1.35
CA SER A 333 -2.27 9.61 0.58
C SER A 333 -3.02 10.94 0.75
N PRO A 334 -2.39 12.09 0.44
CA PRO A 334 -3.05 13.40 0.52
C PRO A 334 -4.30 13.53 -0.37
N ALA A 335 -4.38 12.76 -1.46
CA ALA A 335 -5.51 12.80 -2.39
C ALA A 335 -6.71 11.97 -1.93
N GLU A 336 -6.55 11.11 -0.94
CA GLU A 336 -7.64 10.29 -0.41
C GLU A 336 -8.44 11.03 0.65
N CYS A 337 -9.75 10.83 0.64
CA CYS A 337 -10.62 11.46 1.62
C CYS A 337 -10.47 10.88 3.03
N GLY A 338 -10.01 9.61 3.15
CA GLY A 338 -9.94 8.91 4.44
C GLY A 338 -11.31 8.64 5.05
N ASP A 339 -11.30 8.39 6.33
CA ASP A 339 -12.47 8.05 7.11
C ASP A 339 -13.31 9.28 7.50
N HIS A 340 -14.60 9.04 7.74
CA HIS A 340 -15.51 10.04 8.25
C HIS A 340 -15.96 9.67 9.67
N PHE A 341 -15.96 10.68 10.54
CA PHE A 341 -16.32 10.53 11.95
C PHE A 341 -17.44 11.49 12.32
N ALA A 342 -18.33 11.07 13.20
CA ALA A 342 -19.15 12.02 13.91
C ALA A 342 -18.29 12.68 15.01
N TRP A 343 -18.60 13.92 15.36
CA TRP A 343 -17.78 14.66 16.33
C TRP A 343 -17.75 13.97 17.72
N GLY A 344 -16.55 13.74 18.25
CA GLY A 344 -16.36 13.02 19.51
C GLY A 344 -16.57 11.50 19.41
N GLU A 345 -16.62 10.94 18.22
CA GLU A 345 -16.58 9.50 17.97
C GLU A 345 -15.26 9.12 17.28
N THR A 346 -14.69 8.01 17.68
CA THR A 346 -13.40 7.52 17.21
C THR A 346 -13.51 6.31 16.27
N THR A 347 -14.73 5.82 16.06
CA THR A 347 -15.00 4.74 15.10
C THR A 347 -15.65 5.33 13.85
N PRO A 348 -15.08 5.09 12.65
CA PRO A 348 -15.64 5.60 11.41
C PRO A 348 -16.99 4.95 11.10
N LYS A 349 -17.86 5.68 10.42
CA LYS A 349 -19.20 5.22 10.02
C LYS A 349 -19.46 5.52 8.55
N SER A 350 -20.30 4.70 7.92
CA SER A 350 -20.84 4.94 6.57
C SER A 350 -22.21 5.64 6.59
N ILE A 351 -22.91 5.65 7.73
CA ILE A 351 -24.23 6.25 7.89
C ILE A 351 -24.24 7.11 9.15
N PHE A 352 -24.61 8.37 9.01
CA PHE A 352 -24.65 9.37 10.05
C PHE A 352 -26.08 9.82 10.30
N ARG A 353 -26.60 9.53 11.50
CA ARG A 353 -27.95 9.87 11.92
C ARG A 353 -27.96 10.23 13.39
N THR A 354 -28.96 10.99 13.84
CA THR A 354 -29.12 11.36 15.24
C THR A 354 -29.28 10.14 16.16
N ASN A 355 -29.96 9.08 15.69
CA ASN A 355 -30.23 7.88 16.47
C ASN A 355 -29.03 6.91 16.60
N ASN A 356 -27.96 7.13 15.87
CA ASN A 356 -26.73 6.35 16.00
C ASN A 356 -25.53 7.18 16.48
N TYR A 357 -25.79 8.40 16.94
CA TYR A 357 -24.76 9.25 17.51
C TYR A 357 -24.60 8.98 19.02
N LYS A 358 -23.37 8.76 19.45
CA LYS A 358 -22.98 8.30 20.79
C LYS A 358 -23.55 9.16 21.93
N TRP A 359 -23.64 10.48 21.72
CA TRP A 359 -23.96 11.44 22.77
C TRP A 359 -25.40 11.95 22.76
N PHE A 360 -26.31 11.41 21.92
CA PHE A 360 -27.73 11.75 21.87
C PHE A 360 -28.57 10.59 22.41
N ILE A 361 -29.20 10.77 23.56
CA ILE A 361 -30.15 9.78 24.08
C ILE A 361 -31.39 9.74 23.19
N GLY A 362 -31.75 8.54 22.73
CA GLY A 362 -32.92 8.35 21.87
C GLY A 362 -32.84 9.03 20.50
N GLY A 363 -31.66 9.49 20.11
CA GLY A 363 -31.46 10.23 18.85
C GLY A 363 -31.96 11.68 18.90
N ASP A 364 -32.17 12.23 20.08
CA ASP A 364 -32.63 13.59 20.29
C ASP A 364 -31.44 14.53 20.57
N SER A 365 -31.27 15.50 19.68
CA SER A 365 -30.20 16.53 19.78
C SER A 365 -30.42 17.50 20.97
N HIS A 366 -31.57 17.44 21.65
CA HIS A 366 -31.85 18.14 22.88
C HIS A 366 -31.71 17.24 24.12
N ASN A 367 -31.06 16.07 23.95
CA ASN A 367 -30.78 15.18 25.08
C ASN A 367 -29.33 14.69 25.01
N ILE A 368 -28.42 15.64 25.23
CA ILE A 368 -26.96 15.46 25.10
C ILE A 368 -26.40 14.96 26.44
N THR A 369 -25.59 13.90 26.39
CA THR A 369 -25.01 13.25 27.60
C THR A 369 -23.59 13.69 27.93
N LYS A 370 -22.84 14.22 26.95
CA LYS A 370 -21.45 14.70 27.14
C LYS A 370 -21.18 15.89 26.24
N TYR A 371 -20.34 16.81 26.67
CA TYR A 371 -20.04 18.06 25.98
C TYR A 371 -21.25 18.95 25.79
N CYS A 372 -21.91 19.26 26.87
CA CYS A 372 -23.08 20.11 26.88
C CYS A 372 -22.88 21.31 27.81
N CYS A 373 -23.07 22.51 27.29
CA CYS A 373 -22.95 23.77 28.04
C CYS A 373 -24.31 24.34 28.43
N ASN A 374 -25.43 23.80 27.94
CA ASN A 374 -26.75 24.38 28.06
C ASN A 374 -27.80 23.33 28.53
N SER A 375 -28.40 23.55 29.69
CA SER A 375 -29.34 22.62 30.30
C SER A 375 -30.62 22.38 29.47
N ASN A 376 -30.93 23.23 28.52
CA ASN A 376 -32.02 22.99 27.55
C ASN A 376 -31.70 21.90 26.53
N TYR A 377 -30.41 21.51 26.41
CA TYR A 377 -29.95 20.52 25.44
C TYR A 377 -29.44 19.23 26.12
N GLY A 378 -29.38 19.18 27.45
CA GLY A 378 -28.91 17.98 28.11
C GLY A 378 -28.19 18.24 29.42
N THR A 379 -27.34 17.31 29.85
CA THR A 379 -26.58 17.41 31.08
C THR A 379 -25.36 18.31 30.88
N VAL A 380 -25.35 19.44 31.60
CA VAL A 380 -24.21 20.36 31.57
C VAL A 380 -23.02 19.74 32.29
N ASP A 381 -21.87 19.64 31.62
CA ASP A 381 -20.69 18.96 32.14
C ASP A 381 -19.43 19.86 32.20
N GLY A 382 -19.52 21.12 31.75
CA GLY A 382 -18.46 22.10 31.81
C GLY A 382 -17.29 21.85 30.87
N ARG A 383 -17.35 20.84 29.99
CA ARG A 383 -16.34 20.57 28.96
C ARG A 383 -16.52 21.51 27.78
N THR A 384 -15.45 22.02 27.24
CA THR A 384 -15.45 22.95 26.11
C THR A 384 -14.83 22.37 24.85
N GLU A 385 -14.12 21.25 25.00
CA GLU A 385 -13.37 20.57 23.94
C GLU A 385 -13.37 19.06 24.18
N LEU A 386 -12.96 18.28 23.17
CA LEU A 386 -12.87 16.83 23.27
C LEU A 386 -11.82 16.39 24.29
N GLU A 387 -12.15 15.39 25.08
CA GLU A 387 -11.18 14.60 25.84
C GLU A 387 -10.39 13.70 24.88
N LEU A 388 -9.17 13.33 25.24
CA LEU A 388 -8.26 12.54 24.37
C LEU A 388 -8.86 11.22 23.88
N GLU A 389 -9.66 10.58 24.73
CA GLU A 389 -10.34 9.31 24.42
C GLU A 389 -11.44 9.44 23.34
N ASP A 390 -11.91 10.66 23.10
CA ASP A 390 -12.93 10.99 22.11
C ASP A 390 -12.36 11.77 20.91
N ASP A 391 -11.04 11.99 20.89
CA ASP A 391 -10.32 12.59 19.78
C ASP A 391 -9.87 11.49 18.79
N ALA A 392 -10.43 11.50 17.57
CA ALA A 392 -10.13 10.50 16.56
C ALA A 392 -8.65 10.50 16.14
N ALA A 393 -8.00 11.66 16.10
CA ALA A 393 -6.58 11.74 15.75
C ALA A 393 -5.71 11.10 16.85
N PHE A 394 -5.98 11.41 18.11
CA PHE A 394 -5.28 10.80 19.24
C PHE A 394 -5.46 9.28 19.29
N VAL A 395 -6.69 8.80 19.12
CA VAL A 395 -6.98 7.35 19.19
C VAL A 395 -6.36 6.57 18.05
N HIS A 396 -6.35 7.13 16.84
CA HIS A 396 -5.82 6.42 15.67
C HIS A 396 -4.31 6.55 15.49
N TRP A 397 -3.71 7.70 15.84
CA TRP A 397 -2.30 7.98 15.55
C TRP A 397 -1.42 8.17 16.80
N GLY A 398 -2.01 8.19 17.99
CA GLY A 398 -1.28 8.25 19.26
C GLY A 398 -1.13 9.67 19.83
N ALA A 399 -0.41 9.74 20.97
CA ALA A 399 -0.42 10.89 21.88
C ALA A 399 0.10 12.22 21.32
N GLU A 400 0.82 12.19 20.20
CA GLU A 400 1.38 13.41 19.59
C GLU A 400 0.43 14.05 18.56
N TRP A 401 -0.67 13.35 18.23
CA TRP A 401 -1.63 13.76 17.22
C TRP A 401 -2.99 14.11 17.82
N HIS A 402 -3.53 15.26 17.41
CA HIS A 402 -4.82 15.75 17.87
C HIS A 402 -5.67 16.27 16.72
N MET A 403 -6.96 16.30 16.90
CA MET A 403 -7.84 17.13 16.06
C MET A 403 -7.48 18.61 16.28
N PRO A 404 -7.46 19.44 15.22
CA PRO A 404 -7.04 20.82 15.37
C PRO A 404 -7.97 21.62 16.28
N SER A 405 -7.39 22.50 17.07
CA SER A 405 -8.14 23.53 17.81
C SER A 405 -8.73 24.57 16.87
N LEU A 406 -9.68 25.33 17.36
CA LEU A 406 -10.23 26.46 16.62
C LEU A 406 -9.15 27.50 16.31
N SER A 407 -8.24 27.77 17.23
CA SER A 407 -7.09 28.68 17.03
C SER A 407 -6.16 28.19 15.94
N GLN A 408 -5.86 26.90 15.88
CA GLN A 408 -5.01 26.30 14.84
C GLN A 408 -5.69 26.32 13.44
N LEU A 409 -7.01 26.14 13.38
CA LEU A 409 -7.76 26.32 12.13
C LEU A 409 -7.66 27.77 11.62
N PHE A 410 -7.84 28.76 12.52
CA PHE A 410 -7.70 30.17 12.15
C PHE A 410 -6.25 30.53 11.80
N GLU A 411 -5.29 29.96 12.49
CA GLU A 411 -3.88 30.14 12.19
C GLU A 411 -3.54 29.65 10.77
N LEU A 412 -4.03 28.45 10.39
CA LEU A 412 -3.89 27.92 9.03
C LEU A 412 -4.49 28.88 7.99
N LEU A 413 -5.72 29.35 8.22
CA LEU A 413 -6.42 30.27 7.32
C LEU A 413 -5.67 31.63 7.16
N ASN A 414 -5.08 32.11 8.23
CA ASN A 414 -4.41 33.43 8.24
C ASN A 414 -2.98 33.38 7.67
N ASN A 415 -2.27 32.27 7.84
CA ASN A 415 -0.86 32.15 7.49
C ASN A 415 -0.58 31.37 6.21
N CYS A 416 -1.61 30.79 5.59
CA CYS A 416 -1.51 30.14 4.29
C CYS A 416 -2.36 30.86 3.25
N THR A 417 -1.98 30.74 1.99
CA THR A 417 -2.89 30.99 0.86
C THR A 417 -3.67 29.71 0.58
N SER A 418 -4.92 29.83 0.18
CA SER A 418 -5.75 28.71 -0.21
C SER A 418 -6.19 28.82 -1.65
N GLU A 419 -6.02 27.76 -2.42
CA GLU A 419 -6.42 27.72 -3.83
C GLU A 419 -7.02 26.36 -4.19
N TRP A 420 -7.86 26.33 -5.21
CA TRP A 420 -8.38 25.09 -5.75
C TRP A 420 -7.30 24.34 -6.51
N ALA A 421 -7.12 23.08 -6.18
CA ALA A 421 -6.14 22.22 -6.83
C ALA A 421 -6.72 20.82 -7.14
N LYS A 422 -6.04 20.09 -8.02
CA LYS A 422 -6.28 18.67 -8.24
C LYS A 422 -4.99 17.90 -7.97
N VAL A 423 -5.07 16.92 -7.09
CA VAL A 423 -3.97 16.00 -6.77
C VAL A 423 -4.43 14.57 -7.09
N ASN A 424 -3.72 13.87 -7.95
CA ASN A 424 -4.05 12.50 -8.41
C ASN A 424 -5.52 12.37 -8.89
N GLY A 425 -6.04 13.40 -9.56
CA GLY A 425 -7.43 13.42 -10.04
C GLY A 425 -8.46 13.84 -8.99
N MET A 426 -8.14 13.87 -7.70
CA MET A 426 -9.01 14.36 -6.63
C MET A 426 -8.98 15.90 -6.58
N GLY A 427 -10.16 16.51 -6.56
CA GLY A 427 -10.29 17.95 -6.34
C GLY A 427 -10.24 18.29 -4.85
N GLY A 428 -9.70 19.46 -4.52
CA GLY A 428 -9.57 19.90 -3.13
C GLY A 428 -8.98 21.30 -3.02
N CYS A 429 -8.64 21.67 -1.80
CA CYS A 429 -8.00 22.94 -1.49
C CYS A 429 -6.52 22.71 -1.13
N LEU A 430 -5.64 23.42 -1.83
CA LEU A 430 -4.22 23.47 -1.50
C LEU A 430 -3.98 24.69 -0.59
N PHE A 431 -3.50 24.42 0.62
CA PHE A 431 -3.03 25.45 1.54
C PHE A 431 -1.52 25.56 1.42
N LYS A 432 -1.05 26.68 0.91
CA LYS A 432 0.38 26.96 0.77
C LYS A 432 0.82 27.98 1.82
N SER A 433 1.86 27.65 2.57
CA SER A 433 2.47 28.52 3.55
C SER A 433 2.92 29.85 2.93
N LYS A 434 2.71 30.94 3.66
CA LYS A 434 3.26 32.27 3.31
C LYS A 434 4.70 32.45 3.76
N THR A 435 5.25 31.49 4.52
CA THR A 435 6.54 31.60 5.19
C THR A 435 7.63 30.74 4.55
N ASN A 436 7.34 29.47 4.20
CA ASN A 436 8.36 28.51 3.79
C ASN A 436 8.00 27.68 2.53
N ASP A 437 6.99 28.11 1.77
CA ASP A 437 6.50 27.43 0.56
C ASP A 437 5.95 26.00 0.73
N SER A 438 5.99 25.43 1.93
CA SER A 438 5.37 24.13 2.23
C SER A 438 3.87 24.20 2.02
N ALA A 439 3.25 23.07 1.69
CA ALA A 439 1.82 23.02 1.43
C ALA A 439 1.17 21.74 1.93
N ILE A 440 -0.12 21.81 2.25
CA ILE A 440 -0.97 20.65 2.51
C ILE A 440 -2.17 20.69 1.56
N PHE A 441 -2.59 19.53 1.11
CA PHE A 441 -3.78 19.37 0.28
C PHE A 441 -4.93 18.77 1.10
N LEU A 442 -6.08 19.42 1.11
CA LEU A 442 -7.30 18.93 1.75
C LEU A 442 -8.28 18.49 0.67
N PRO A 443 -8.48 17.17 0.47
CA PRO A 443 -9.37 16.64 -0.55
C PRO A 443 -10.83 16.98 -0.26
N LEU A 444 -11.64 17.07 -1.32
CA LEU A 444 -13.05 17.39 -1.25
C LEU A 444 -13.90 16.13 -1.47
N PRO A 445 -14.42 15.48 -0.43
CA PRO A 445 -15.32 14.35 -0.57
C PRO A 445 -16.54 14.74 -1.42
N GLY A 446 -16.91 13.88 -2.40
CA GLY A 446 -18.02 14.15 -3.31
C GLY A 446 -17.68 14.95 -4.56
N TRP A 447 -16.43 15.42 -4.73
CA TRP A 447 -15.99 15.96 -6.00
C TRP A 447 -16.01 14.88 -7.10
N ARG A 448 -16.50 15.22 -8.31
CA ARG A 448 -16.54 14.32 -9.46
C ARG A 448 -15.78 14.91 -10.65
N PRO A 449 -15.00 14.08 -11.39
CA PRO A 449 -14.23 14.54 -12.54
C PRO A 449 -15.06 15.13 -13.68
N ASP A 450 -16.32 14.72 -13.79
CA ASP A 450 -17.28 15.18 -14.83
C ASP A 450 -17.86 16.58 -14.59
N GLY A 451 -17.47 17.25 -13.49
CA GLY A 451 -17.91 18.59 -13.17
C GLY A 451 -19.32 18.69 -12.59
N LEU A 452 -20.00 17.57 -12.37
CA LEU A 452 -21.36 17.55 -11.80
C LEU A 452 -21.40 17.70 -10.28
N GLY A 453 -20.22 17.83 -9.64
CA GLY A 453 -20.09 18.05 -8.20
C GLY A 453 -20.02 19.53 -7.79
N LEU A 454 -20.80 20.41 -8.42
CA LEU A 454 -20.78 21.86 -8.14
C LEU A 454 -21.11 22.24 -6.69
N ASP A 455 -21.77 21.33 -5.94
CA ASP A 455 -22.08 21.50 -4.53
C ASP A 455 -21.17 20.67 -3.60
N ALA A 456 -20.05 20.15 -4.11
CA ALA A 456 -19.12 19.39 -3.29
C ALA A 456 -18.56 20.25 -2.16
N VAL A 457 -18.67 19.75 -0.93
CA VAL A 457 -18.22 20.39 0.29
C VAL A 457 -17.31 19.44 1.04
N GLY A 458 -16.15 19.92 1.47
CA GLY A 458 -15.25 19.22 2.40
C GLY A 458 -15.38 19.83 3.78
N ASN A 459 -15.71 19.01 4.75
CA ASN A 459 -15.82 19.40 6.14
C ASN A 459 -14.76 18.69 6.96
N TYR A 460 -14.02 19.43 7.77
CA TYR A 460 -12.94 18.95 8.62
C TYR A 460 -13.19 19.36 10.06
N TRP A 461 -13.32 18.39 10.95
CA TRP A 461 -13.60 18.65 12.35
C TRP A 461 -12.48 19.39 13.08
N SER A 462 -12.87 20.32 13.96
CA SER A 462 -12.09 20.80 15.09
C SER A 462 -12.43 20.01 16.36
N HIS A 463 -11.57 20.03 17.36
CA HIS A 463 -11.88 19.43 18.66
C HIS A 463 -12.86 20.27 19.53
N HIS A 464 -13.26 21.46 19.06
CA HIS A 464 -14.20 22.32 19.76
C HIS A 464 -15.64 22.17 19.25
N TYR A 465 -16.60 22.25 20.15
CA TYR A 465 -18.00 22.41 19.79
C TYR A 465 -18.48 23.84 20.10
N ASP A 466 -19.71 24.19 19.72
CA ASP A 466 -20.31 25.48 20.08
C ASP A 466 -20.76 25.48 21.55
N TYR A 467 -19.84 25.78 22.46
CA TYR A 467 -20.09 25.77 23.90
C TYR A 467 -20.82 27.03 24.42
N ASP A 468 -21.00 28.04 23.55
CA ASP A 468 -21.69 29.27 23.94
C ASP A 468 -23.21 29.22 23.70
N THR A 469 -23.62 28.63 22.57
CA THR A 469 -25.00 28.78 22.10
C THR A 469 -25.69 27.44 21.76
N TRP A 470 -25.05 26.65 20.90
CA TRP A 470 -25.67 25.47 20.29
C TRP A 470 -24.84 24.20 20.49
N PRO A 471 -24.96 23.55 21.67
CA PRO A 471 -24.06 22.41 21.98
C PRO A 471 -24.24 21.20 21.08
N HIS A 472 -25.26 21.13 20.23
CA HIS A 472 -25.43 20.11 19.22
C HIS A 472 -24.64 20.38 17.92
N LEU A 473 -23.91 21.51 17.84
CA LEU A 473 -23.06 21.90 16.73
C LEU A 473 -21.58 21.84 17.15
N ALA A 474 -20.70 21.52 16.21
CA ALA A 474 -19.26 21.61 16.41
C ALA A 474 -18.57 22.38 15.26
N TYR A 475 -17.41 22.92 15.56
CA TYR A 475 -16.64 23.72 14.60
C TYR A 475 -15.99 22.84 13.54
N ILE A 476 -16.01 23.33 12.30
CA ILE A 476 -15.35 22.74 11.16
C ILE A 476 -14.56 23.78 10.37
N LEU A 477 -13.54 23.32 9.66
CA LEU A 477 -13.04 23.97 8.47
C LEU A 477 -13.87 23.48 7.28
N CYS A 478 -14.55 24.41 6.60
CA CYS A 478 -15.39 24.12 5.44
C CYS A 478 -14.69 24.55 4.17
N ILE A 479 -14.63 23.66 3.17
CA ILE A 479 -14.10 23.90 1.84
C ILE A 479 -15.25 23.70 0.85
N LYS A 480 -15.51 24.67 -0.01
CA LYS A 480 -16.57 24.60 -1.02
C LYS A 480 -16.01 24.80 -2.42
N TYR A 481 -16.39 23.92 -3.35
CA TYR A 481 -16.04 24.10 -4.77
C TYR A 481 -16.57 25.41 -5.32
N GLY A 482 -15.75 26.11 -6.09
CA GLY A 482 -16.12 27.39 -6.71
C GLY A 482 -15.99 28.62 -5.79
N ASN A 483 -15.75 28.46 -4.51
CA ASN A 483 -15.32 29.51 -3.62
C ASN A 483 -13.77 29.58 -3.55
N THR A 484 -13.23 30.77 -3.57
CA THR A 484 -11.78 30.98 -3.51
C THR A 484 -11.23 30.81 -2.09
N GLY A 485 -11.68 29.80 -1.33
CA GLY A 485 -11.11 29.59 0.00
C GLY A 485 -11.91 28.66 0.89
N ALA A 486 -11.24 28.30 1.98
CA ALA A 486 -11.83 27.63 3.11
C ALA A 486 -12.23 28.66 4.19
N TYR A 487 -13.21 28.30 5.01
CA TYR A 487 -13.69 29.17 6.10
C TYR A 487 -14.15 28.34 7.29
N GLY A 488 -14.15 28.95 8.48
CA GLY A 488 -14.70 28.34 9.67
C GLY A 488 -16.23 28.32 9.61
N ALA A 489 -16.83 27.21 10.00
CA ALA A 489 -18.28 27.03 10.03
C ALA A 489 -18.69 26.08 11.19
N TYR A 490 -19.98 25.79 11.26
CA TYR A 490 -20.54 24.81 12.21
C TYR A 490 -21.21 23.68 11.44
N LEU A 491 -21.14 22.48 12.01
CA LEU A 491 -21.81 21.29 11.50
C LEU A 491 -22.50 20.56 12.68
N PRO A 492 -23.71 20.01 12.51
CA PRO A 492 -24.30 19.16 13.53
C PRO A 492 -23.38 17.98 13.89
N ARG A 493 -23.15 17.78 15.17
CA ARG A 493 -22.15 16.83 15.71
C ARG A 493 -22.33 15.40 15.25
N HIS A 494 -23.57 14.99 14.92
CA HIS A 494 -23.89 13.65 14.43
C HIS A 494 -23.60 13.45 12.93
N TYR A 495 -23.20 14.51 12.20
CA TYR A 495 -22.82 14.40 10.79
C TYR A 495 -21.40 13.84 10.64
N GLY A 496 -21.12 13.26 9.48
CA GLY A 496 -19.79 12.77 9.15
C GLY A 496 -18.92 13.88 8.57
N ALA A 497 -17.73 14.05 9.14
CA ALA A 497 -16.70 14.90 8.54
C ALA A 497 -15.32 14.22 8.67
N ASN A 498 -14.37 14.71 7.88
CA ASN A 498 -13.00 14.22 7.92
C ASN A 498 -12.24 14.78 9.13
N VAL A 499 -11.15 14.14 9.47
CA VAL A 499 -10.20 14.62 10.46
C VAL A 499 -8.85 14.82 9.78
N ARG A 500 -8.35 16.06 9.76
CA ARG A 500 -6.97 16.39 9.43
C ARG A 500 -6.26 16.71 10.73
N ALA A 501 -5.40 15.80 11.15
CA ALA A 501 -4.70 15.91 12.42
C ALA A 501 -3.63 17.00 12.43
N VAL A 502 -3.32 17.49 13.61
CA VAL A 502 -2.18 18.35 13.90
C VAL A 502 -1.25 17.66 14.89
N HIS A 503 0.03 17.88 14.75
CA HIS A 503 1.07 17.44 15.66
C HIS A 503 1.51 18.62 16.51
N VAL A 504 1.41 18.47 17.81
CA VAL A 504 1.88 19.45 18.78
C VAL A 504 3.16 18.88 19.37
N GLY A 505 4.30 19.51 19.08
CA GLY A 505 5.58 19.09 19.66
C GLY A 505 5.48 19.02 21.18
N GLN A 506 6.15 18.06 21.80
CA GLN A 506 6.29 18.03 23.25
C GLN A 506 7.03 19.33 23.67
N GLU A 507 6.41 20.08 24.59
CA GLU A 507 7.07 21.20 25.25
C GLU A 507 8.22 20.74 26.15
#